data_5ce8baf8d10a6883a40156f9bc84a918
#
_entry.id   5ce8baf8d10a6883a40156f9bc84a918
#
_cell.length_a   1.000
_cell.length_b   1.000
_cell.length_c   1.000
_cell.angle_alpha   90.00
_cell.angle_beta   90.00
_cell.angle_gamma   90.00
#
_symmetry.space_group_name_H-M   'P 1'
#
loop_
_entity.id
_entity.type
_entity.pdbx_description
1 polymer ?
#
loop_
_entity_poly.entity_id
_entity_poly.type
_entity_poly.pdbx_seq_one_letter_code
_entity_poly.pdbx_strand_id
1 'polypeptide(L)'
;AVAAGGENRGRLLAEALTAALYVYDLFIAWVGVEGQVLIQLWTLSLEEQFYFVWPLILIGAMAAGRRRMPVLIVSMCAFVLVMPLLRLSLEPELGARNFESFVFGLTIMRPDSLVLGCLAAILFRAESTIDSPSLQRWLPVAGRVALAMYAATFLLGGFTPFEPFISVFYNLTVLAMPFFVLDMVRRPDSQVARFLSQPRWTWFGKRSYGIYIWHLLVYFPIQAFFNDVFAGRTKLATLAAFPFSVAATIGVAVLSWNYIETPALRIKQRYSRNG
;
A
#
# COMPACT_ATOMS: atom_id res chain seq x y z
N ALA A 1 -32.32 -19.43 8.54
CA ALA A 1 -32.20 -18.00 8.24
C ALA A 1 -31.69 -17.18 9.44
N VAL A 2 -32.15 -17.44 10.67
CA VAL A 2 -31.74 -16.73 11.90
C VAL A 2 -30.31 -17.08 12.32
N ALA A 3 -29.90 -18.35 12.20
CA ALA A 3 -28.55 -18.80 12.53
C ALA A 3 -27.49 -18.18 11.59
N ALA A 4 -27.77 -18.14 10.27
CA ALA A 4 -26.88 -17.52 9.29
C ALA A 4 -26.71 -15.99 9.50
N GLY A 5 -27.74 -15.32 10.05
CA GLY A 5 -27.67 -13.90 10.40
C GLY A 5 -26.78 -13.62 11.63
N GLY A 6 -26.71 -14.55 12.56
CA GLY A 6 -25.89 -14.46 13.77
C GLY A 6 -24.38 -14.66 13.49
N GLU A 7 -24.06 -15.68 12.70
CA GLU A 7 -22.68 -15.94 12.26
C GLU A 7 -22.09 -14.76 11.44
N ASN A 8 -22.90 -14.17 10.55
CA ASN A 8 -22.48 -13.03 9.75
C ASN A 8 -22.21 -11.78 10.60
N ARG A 9 -23.01 -11.54 11.65
CA ARG A 9 -22.77 -10.42 12.58
C ARG A 9 -21.53 -10.63 13.43
N GLY A 10 -21.30 -11.85 13.94
CA GLY A 10 -20.10 -12.18 14.70
C GLY A 10 -18.82 -11.97 13.89
N ARG A 11 -18.84 -12.39 12.62
CA ARG A 11 -17.73 -12.22 11.69
C ARG A 11 -17.44 -10.75 11.41
N LEU A 12 -18.46 -9.95 11.09
CA LEU A 12 -18.29 -8.51 10.84
C LEU A 12 -17.76 -7.77 12.07
N LEU A 13 -18.20 -8.14 13.27
CA LEU A 13 -17.64 -7.57 14.50
C LEU A 13 -16.17 -7.96 14.69
N ALA A 14 -15.79 -9.20 14.41
CA ALA A 14 -14.40 -9.64 14.48
C ALA A 14 -13.52 -8.91 13.45
N GLU A 15 -14.00 -8.74 12.21
CA GLU A 15 -13.32 -7.92 11.20
C GLU A 15 -13.13 -6.48 11.67
N ALA A 16 -14.19 -5.85 12.18
CA ALA A 16 -14.12 -4.46 12.63
C ALA A 16 -13.19 -4.28 13.84
N LEU A 17 -13.22 -5.21 14.81
CA LEU A 17 -12.35 -5.16 15.98
C LEU A 17 -10.88 -5.39 15.62
N THR A 18 -10.60 -6.40 14.78
CA THR A 18 -9.22 -6.67 14.36
C THR A 18 -8.64 -5.56 13.48
N ALA A 19 -9.47 -4.93 12.63
CA ALA A 19 -9.10 -3.75 11.87
C ALA A 19 -8.83 -2.54 12.79
N ALA A 20 -9.68 -2.30 13.78
CA ALA A 20 -9.49 -1.21 14.75
C ALA A 20 -8.26 -1.39 15.65
N LEU A 21 -7.85 -2.63 15.89
CA LEU A 21 -6.64 -2.97 16.66
C LEU A 21 -5.39 -3.11 15.78
N TYR A 22 -5.49 -2.87 14.47
CA TYR A 22 -4.40 -3.02 13.51
C TYR A 22 -3.75 -4.42 13.48
N VAL A 23 -4.58 -5.46 13.64
CA VAL A 23 -4.19 -6.88 13.54
C VAL A 23 -5.04 -7.65 12.53
N TYR A 24 -5.65 -6.93 11.60
CA TYR A 24 -6.54 -7.50 10.59
C TYR A 24 -5.82 -8.41 9.59
N ASP A 25 -4.55 -8.16 9.33
CA ASP A 25 -3.67 -9.04 8.55
C ASP A 25 -3.55 -10.44 9.17
N LEU A 26 -3.41 -10.52 10.50
CA LEU A 26 -3.39 -11.79 11.23
C LEU A 26 -4.77 -12.49 11.22
N PHE A 27 -5.84 -11.71 11.28
CA PHE A 27 -7.20 -12.24 11.15
C PHE A 27 -7.42 -12.89 9.78
N ILE A 28 -6.98 -12.24 8.69
CA ILE A 28 -7.05 -12.80 7.33
C ILE A 28 -6.22 -14.08 7.21
N ALA A 29 -5.03 -14.15 7.81
CA ALA A 29 -4.22 -15.36 7.84
C ALA A 29 -4.95 -16.54 8.46
N TRP A 30 -5.75 -16.26 9.48
CA TRP A 30 -6.52 -17.30 10.19
C TRP A 30 -7.76 -17.75 9.42
N VAL A 31 -8.58 -16.81 8.91
CA VAL A 31 -9.90 -17.11 8.34
C VAL A 31 -9.92 -17.15 6.81
N GLY A 32 -8.84 -16.70 6.14
CA GLY A 32 -8.76 -16.56 4.69
C GLY A 32 -9.31 -15.24 4.18
N VAL A 33 -9.08 -14.98 2.89
CA VAL A 33 -9.45 -13.73 2.22
C VAL A 33 -10.88 -13.69 1.71
N GLU A 34 -11.53 -14.85 1.57
CA GLU A 34 -12.85 -14.97 0.94
C GLU A 34 -13.96 -14.36 1.81
N GLY A 35 -14.81 -13.54 1.19
CA GLY A 35 -16.00 -12.95 1.81
C GLY A 35 -15.70 -11.89 2.87
N GLN A 36 -14.49 -11.36 2.93
CA GLN A 36 -14.12 -10.27 3.84
C GLN A 36 -14.61 -8.93 3.28
N VAL A 37 -15.29 -8.14 4.12
CA VAL A 37 -15.83 -6.82 3.74
C VAL A 37 -14.77 -5.73 3.85
N LEU A 38 -13.85 -5.86 4.81
CA LEU A 38 -12.81 -4.87 5.13
C LEU A 38 -11.44 -5.29 4.60
N ILE A 39 -11.40 -6.14 3.56
CA ILE A 39 -10.16 -6.76 3.05
C ILE A 39 -9.03 -5.73 2.81
N GLN A 40 -9.35 -4.52 2.37
CA GLN A 40 -8.35 -3.48 2.10
C GLN A 40 -7.58 -3.02 3.36
N LEU A 41 -8.14 -3.21 4.55
CA LEU A 41 -7.52 -2.71 5.80
C LEU A 41 -6.34 -3.56 6.30
N TRP A 42 -6.05 -4.69 5.64
CA TRP A 42 -4.87 -5.50 5.98
C TRP A 42 -3.56 -4.73 5.81
N THR A 43 -3.43 -3.92 4.75
CA THR A 43 -2.22 -3.12 4.53
C THR A 43 -2.07 -2.03 5.56
N LEU A 44 -3.19 -1.44 6.01
CA LEU A 44 -3.19 -0.46 7.09
C LEU A 44 -2.69 -1.07 8.40
N SER A 45 -3.12 -2.31 8.71
CA SER A 45 -2.63 -3.04 9.88
C SER A 45 -1.11 -3.25 9.81
N LEU A 46 -0.61 -3.70 8.67
CA LEU A 46 0.81 -3.90 8.42
C LEU A 46 1.62 -2.59 8.53
N GLU A 47 1.10 -1.50 7.97
CA GLU A 47 1.75 -0.18 8.04
C GLU A 47 1.86 0.32 9.48
N GLU A 48 0.79 0.26 10.27
CA GLU A 48 0.79 0.72 11.66
C GLU A 48 1.70 -0.14 12.55
N GLN A 49 1.72 -1.46 12.35
CA GLN A 49 2.67 -2.36 13.02
C GLN A 49 4.12 -1.98 12.66
N PHE A 50 4.38 -1.72 11.38
CA PHE A 50 5.68 -1.26 10.93
C PHE A 50 6.07 0.08 11.54
N TYR A 51 5.17 1.06 11.59
CA TYR A 51 5.43 2.38 12.19
C TYR A 51 5.68 2.31 13.68
N PHE A 52 5.15 1.31 14.36
CA PHE A 52 5.45 1.06 15.77
C PHE A 52 6.83 0.42 15.96
N VAL A 53 7.18 -0.58 15.16
CA VAL A 53 8.41 -1.38 15.31
C VAL A 53 9.63 -0.66 14.75
N TRP A 54 9.51 -0.03 13.59
CA TRP A 54 10.62 0.57 12.85
C TRP A 54 11.39 1.64 13.64
N PRO A 55 10.75 2.62 14.31
CA PRO A 55 11.47 3.60 15.12
C PRO A 55 12.29 2.97 16.23
N LEU A 56 11.80 1.89 16.85
CA LEU A 56 12.50 1.18 17.90
C LEU A 56 13.77 0.51 17.36
N ILE A 57 13.69 -0.12 16.19
CA ILE A 57 14.85 -0.72 15.50
C ILE A 57 15.88 0.38 15.19
N LEU A 58 15.44 1.50 14.63
CA LEU A 58 16.32 2.61 14.25
C LEU A 58 17.00 3.23 15.48
N ILE A 59 16.25 3.53 16.54
CA ILE A 59 16.78 4.06 17.80
C ILE A 59 17.78 3.08 18.40
N GLY A 60 17.46 1.78 18.45
CA GLY A 60 18.35 0.75 18.93
C GLY A 60 19.66 0.65 18.14
N ALA A 61 19.58 0.73 16.81
CA ALA A 61 20.76 0.74 15.95
C ALA A 61 21.63 1.99 16.15
N MET A 62 21.02 3.16 16.34
CA MET A 62 21.71 4.42 16.60
C MET A 62 22.36 4.42 18.00
N ALA A 63 21.66 3.95 19.02
CA ALA A 63 22.16 3.84 20.38
C ALA A 63 23.36 2.86 20.51
N ALA A 64 23.35 1.79 19.71
CA ALA A 64 24.42 0.82 19.64
C ALA A 64 25.70 1.31 18.89
N GLY A 65 25.67 2.56 18.39
CA GLY A 65 26.80 3.26 17.80
C GLY A 65 26.95 3.10 16.30
N ARG A 66 27.77 3.97 15.70
CA ARG A 66 27.99 4.07 14.25
C ARG A 66 28.34 2.74 13.54
N ARG A 67 28.98 1.80 14.25
CA ARG A 67 29.34 0.48 13.68
C ARG A 67 28.13 -0.42 13.37
N ARG A 68 26.97 -0.16 13.97
CA ARG A 68 25.74 -0.94 13.76
C ARG A 68 24.95 -0.48 12.54
N MET A 69 25.14 0.76 12.10
CA MET A 69 24.42 1.28 10.93
C MET A 69 24.70 0.48 9.64
N PRO A 70 25.95 0.12 9.29
CA PRO A 70 26.20 -0.76 8.14
C PRO A 70 25.52 -2.13 8.28
N VAL A 71 25.48 -2.71 9.47
CA VAL A 71 24.78 -3.99 9.71
C VAL A 71 23.29 -3.83 9.45
N LEU A 72 22.67 -2.75 9.94
CA LEU A 72 21.25 -2.46 9.66
C LEU A 72 21.00 -2.34 8.16
N ILE A 73 21.81 -1.57 7.43
CA ILE A 73 21.69 -1.40 5.99
C ILE A 73 21.80 -2.74 5.26
N VAL A 74 22.82 -3.56 5.58
CA VAL A 74 22.98 -4.89 4.97
C VAL A 74 21.78 -5.80 5.28
N SER A 75 21.28 -5.79 6.52
CA SER A 75 20.09 -6.56 6.89
C SER A 75 18.84 -6.11 6.13
N MET A 76 18.66 -4.81 5.93
CA MET A 76 17.56 -4.25 5.12
C MET A 76 17.68 -4.65 3.66
N CYS A 77 18.88 -4.55 3.07
CA CYS A 77 19.14 -5.01 1.70
C CYS A 77 18.82 -6.52 1.55
N ALA A 78 19.33 -7.34 2.48
CA ALA A 78 19.07 -8.76 2.48
C ALA A 78 17.56 -9.07 2.59
N PHE A 79 16.85 -8.38 3.47
CA PHE A 79 15.41 -8.53 3.64
C PHE A 79 14.64 -8.19 2.37
N VAL A 80 14.92 -7.04 1.74
CA VAL A 80 14.27 -6.57 0.50
C VAL A 80 14.50 -7.53 -0.67
N LEU A 81 15.67 -8.20 -0.73
CA LEU A 81 15.99 -9.15 -1.79
C LEU A 81 15.45 -10.56 -1.51
N VAL A 82 15.55 -11.02 -0.27
CA VAL A 82 15.17 -12.39 0.11
C VAL A 82 13.67 -12.59 0.17
N MET A 83 12.90 -11.61 0.67
CA MET A 83 11.45 -11.77 0.83
C MET A 83 10.69 -12.01 -0.48
N PRO A 84 10.93 -11.28 -1.58
CA PRO A 84 10.32 -11.60 -2.87
C PRO A 84 10.70 -12.98 -3.40
N LEU A 85 11.96 -13.39 -3.24
CA LEU A 85 12.41 -14.72 -3.66
C LEU A 85 11.76 -15.83 -2.85
N LEU A 86 11.63 -15.63 -1.55
CA LEU A 86 10.95 -16.57 -0.65
C LEU A 86 9.47 -16.72 -1.05
N ARG A 87 8.77 -15.62 -1.34
CA ARG A 87 7.40 -15.68 -1.84
C ARG A 87 7.29 -16.49 -3.12
N LEU A 88 8.15 -16.22 -4.10
CA LEU A 88 8.16 -16.95 -5.38
C LEU A 88 8.46 -18.46 -5.21
N SER A 89 9.28 -18.84 -4.22
CA SER A 89 9.58 -20.25 -3.96
C SER A 89 8.46 -20.99 -3.24
N LEU A 90 7.67 -20.30 -2.42
CA LEU A 90 6.58 -20.88 -1.62
C LEU A 90 5.25 -20.98 -2.39
N GLU A 91 5.04 -20.12 -3.39
CA GLU A 91 3.81 -20.07 -4.19
C GLU A 91 3.42 -21.43 -4.78
N PRO A 92 4.32 -22.21 -5.46
CA PRO A 92 3.98 -23.50 -6.02
C PRO A 92 3.59 -24.56 -4.99
N GLU A 93 4.19 -24.49 -3.79
CA GLU A 93 4.01 -25.52 -2.76
C GLU A 93 2.72 -25.32 -1.95
N LEU A 94 2.32 -24.08 -1.70
CA LEU A 94 1.15 -23.76 -0.89
C LEU A 94 -0.16 -23.76 -1.69
N GLY A 95 -0.09 -23.68 -3.01
CA GLY A 95 -1.25 -23.45 -3.88
C GLY A 95 -1.78 -22.01 -3.74
N ALA A 96 -2.38 -21.49 -4.81
CA ALA A 96 -2.73 -20.07 -4.90
C ALA A 96 -3.58 -19.56 -3.71
N ARG A 97 -4.60 -20.33 -3.31
CA ARG A 97 -5.52 -19.92 -2.23
C ARG A 97 -4.87 -19.88 -0.85
N ASN A 98 -4.08 -20.90 -0.51
CA ASN A 98 -3.37 -20.96 0.77
C ASN A 98 -2.21 -19.95 0.80
N PHE A 99 -1.56 -19.74 -0.33
CA PHE A 99 -0.49 -18.78 -0.48
C PHE A 99 -0.97 -17.33 -0.31
N GLU A 100 -2.12 -16.96 -0.89
CA GLU A 100 -2.72 -15.64 -0.67
C GLU A 100 -2.98 -15.39 0.81
N SER A 101 -3.66 -16.29 1.51
CA SER A 101 -3.93 -16.16 2.94
C SER A 101 -2.64 -16.06 3.76
N PHE A 102 -1.63 -16.85 3.42
CA PHE A 102 -0.32 -16.84 4.07
C PHE A 102 0.42 -15.51 3.83
N VAL A 103 0.46 -15.01 2.61
CA VAL A 103 1.15 -13.77 2.27
C VAL A 103 0.44 -12.54 2.83
N PHE A 104 -0.89 -12.53 2.83
CA PHE A 104 -1.68 -11.45 3.42
C PHE A 104 -1.56 -11.42 4.94
N GLY A 105 -1.52 -12.61 5.58
CA GLY A 105 -1.52 -12.72 7.03
C GLY A 105 -0.15 -12.65 7.70
N LEU A 106 0.94 -12.78 6.96
CA LEU A 106 2.27 -12.65 7.53
C LEU A 106 2.83 -11.25 7.31
N THR A 107 2.67 -10.41 8.31
CA THR A 107 3.29 -9.08 8.40
C THR A 107 4.78 -9.09 7.99
N ILE A 108 5.51 -10.19 8.25
CA ILE A 108 6.91 -10.36 7.88
C ILE A 108 7.11 -10.49 6.36
N MET A 109 6.10 -10.94 5.60
CA MET A 109 6.25 -11.25 4.17
C MET A 109 6.02 -10.06 3.24
N ARG A 110 5.42 -8.97 3.72
CA ARG A 110 5.01 -7.81 2.88
C ARG A 110 5.63 -6.46 3.24
N PRO A 111 6.38 -6.26 4.36
CA PRO A 111 6.95 -4.96 4.66
C PRO A 111 8.21 -4.62 3.85
N ASP A 112 8.61 -5.46 2.90
CA ASP A 112 9.77 -5.23 2.03
C ASP A 112 9.70 -3.89 1.29
N SER A 113 8.52 -3.45 0.85
CA SER A 113 8.33 -2.13 0.23
C SER A 113 8.53 -0.97 1.22
N LEU A 114 8.07 -1.12 2.47
CA LEU A 114 8.27 -0.14 3.54
C LEU A 114 9.74 -0.08 3.96
N VAL A 115 10.38 -1.25 4.15
CA VAL A 115 11.81 -1.36 4.43
C VAL A 115 12.64 -0.74 3.30
N LEU A 116 12.26 -0.97 2.03
CA LEU A 116 12.92 -0.37 0.88
C LEU A 116 12.83 1.16 0.90
N GLY A 117 11.66 1.72 1.25
CA GLY A 117 11.48 3.15 1.43
C GLY A 117 12.38 3.73 2.53
N CYS A 118 12.50 3.04 3.67
CA CYS A 118 13.40 3.42 4.76
C CYS A 118 14.88 3.29 4.37
N LEU A 119 15.25 2.22 3.66
CA LEU A 119 16.59 2.03 3.13
C LEU A 119 16.97 3.16 2.16
N ALA A 120 16.07 3.49 1.23
CA ALA A 120 16.26 4.61 0.34
C ALA A 120 16.46 5.93 1.11
N ALA A 121 15.63 6.20 2.11
CA ALA A 121 15.76 7.41 2.94
C ALA A 121 17.10 7.48 3.68
N ILE A 122 17.59 6.37 4.22
CA ILE A 122 18.90 6.29 4.89
C ILE A 122 20.04 6.54 3.89
N LEU A 123 20.03 5.86 2.74
CA LEU A 123 21.06 5.98 1.71
C LEU A 123 21.08 7.37 1.07
N PHE A 124 19.89 7.95 0.86
CA PHE A 124 19.75 9.26 0.23
C PHE A 124 20.00 10.43 1.18
N ARG A 125 19.99 10.20 2.49
CA ARG A 125 20.39 11.19 3.49
C ARG A 125 21.91 11.28 3.67
N ALA A 126 22.66 10.28 3.24
CA ALA A 126 24.12 10.31 3.20
C ALA A 126 24.58 11.24 2.06
N GLU A 127 25.08 12.44 2.40
CA GLU A 127 25.50 13.48 1.45
C GLU A 127 26.44 12.93 0.37
N SER A 128 27.36 12.03 0.74
CA SER A 128 28.31 11.42 -0.18
C SER A 128 27.68 10.55 -1.27
N THR A 129 26.53 9.95 -1.01
CA THR A 129 25.80 9.12 -1.98
C THR A 129 25.00 9.99 -2.94
N ILE A 130 24.51 11.10 -2.47
CA ILE A 130 23.59 12.00 -3.17
C ILE A 130 24.31 12.87 -4.19
N ASP A 131 25.51 13.32 -3.89
CA ASP A 131 26.30 14.21 -4.74
C ASP A 131 27.14 13.45 -5.78
N SER A 132 27.00 12.13 -5.86
CA SER A 132 27.63 11.34 -6.90
C SER A 132 27.18 11.78 -8.29
N PRO A 133 28.09 12.24 -9.18
CA PRO A 133 27.75 12.67 -10.52
C PRO A 133 27.06 11.56 -11.35
N SER A 134 27.42 10.30 -11.08
CA SER A 134 26.81 9.13 -11.71
C SER A 134 25.35 9.01 -11.34
N LEU A 135 24.99 9.12 -10.04
CA LEU A 135 23.62 9.04 -9.58
C LEU A 135 22.77 10.18 -10.17
N GLN A 136 23.27 11.41 -10.15
CA GLN A 136 22.58 12.56 -10.72
C GLN A 136 22.30 12.40 -12.21
N ARG A 137 23.20 11.77 -12.97
CA ARG A 137 23.03 11.51 -14.40
C ARG A 137 21.96 10.45 -14.67
N TRP A 138 21.94 9.35 -13.91
CA TRP A 138 21.07 8.21 -14.18
C TRP A 138 19.70 8.29 -13.48
N LEU A 139 19.60 9.04 -12.39
CA LEU A 139 18.37 9.19 -11.61
C LEU A 139 17.14 9.57 -12.45
N PRO A 140 17.22 10.55 -13.39
CA PRO A 140 16.09 10.91 -14.24
C PRO A 140 15.61 9.77 -15.14
N VAL A 141 16.54 8.95 -15.62
CA VAL A 141 16.22 7.80 -16.46
C VAL A 141 15.59 6.71 -15.62
N ALA A 142 16.22 6.37 -14.48
CA ALA A 142 15.71 5.38 -13.54
C ALA A 142 14.29 5.73 -13.02
N GLY A 143 14.04 7.00 -12.67
CA GLY A 143 12.73 7.47 -12.25
C GLY A 143 11.65 7.33 -13.32
N ARG A 144 11.99 7.66 -14.58
CA ARG A 144 11.05 7.48 -15.71
C ARG A 144 10.78 6.02 -16.01
N VAL A 145 11.81 5.17 -15.95
CA VAL A 145 11.66 3.71 -16.12
C VAL A 145 10.78 3.16 -15.02
N ALA A 146 10.98 3.55 -13.77
CA ALA A 146 10.14 3.13 -12.64
C ALA A 146 8.66 3.51 -12.84
N LEU A 147 8.40 4.75 -13.28
CA LEU A 147 7.04 5.21 -13.59
C LEU A 147 6.43 4.42 -14.75
N ALA A 148 7.18 4.16 -15.81
CA ALA A 148 6.73 3.35 -16.95
C ALA A 148 6.43 1.91 -16.54
N MET A 149 7.28 1.30 -15.71
CA MET A 149 7.04 -0.04 -15.16
C MET A 149 5.78 -0.07 -14.32
N TYR A 150 5.56 0.92 -13.45
CA TYR A 150 4.33 1.02 -12.66
C TYR A 150 3.08 1.13 -13.55
N ALA A 151 3.11 2.00 -14.55
CA ALA A 151 2.01 2.13 -15.50
C ALA A 151 1.76 0.83 -16.28
N ALA A 152 2.82 0.14 -16.72
CA ALA A 152 2.73 -1.15 -17.39
C ALA A 152 2.15 -2.24 -16.47
N THR A 153 2.54 -2.29 -15.20
CA THR A 153 1.97 -3.23 -14.22
C THR A 153 0.46 -3.02 -14.09
N PHE A 154 0.01 -1.78 -14.03
CA PHE A 154 -1.41 -1.45 -13.94
C PHE A 154 -2.18 -1.83 -15.21
N LEU A 155 -1.62 -1.54 -16.38
CA LEU A 155 -2.26 -1.82 -17.67
C LEU A 155 -2.29 -3.33 -17.98
N LEU A 156 -1.23 -4.05 -17.70
CA LEU A 156 -1.11 -5.48 -17.99
C LEU A 156 -1.84 -6.34 -16.95
N GLY A 157 -1.87 -5.93 -15.68
CA GLY A 157 -2.53 -6.67 -14.61
C GLY A 157 -4.03 -6.87 -14.80
N GLY A 158 -4.69 -6.01 -15.61
CA GLY A 158 -6.10 -6.18 -15.97
C GLY A 158 -6.36 -7.18 -17.11
N PHE A 159 -5.33 -7.62 -17.84
CA PHE A 159 -5.47 -8.42 -19.07
C PHE A 159 -4.89 -9.82 -18.98
N THR A 160 -4.10 -10.11 -17.96
CA THR A 160 -3.45 -11.41 -17.82
C THR A 160 -3.90 -12.12 -16.56
N PRO A 161 -4.16 -13.44 -16.61
CA PRO A 161 -4.32 -14.22 -15.39
C PRO A 161 -3.04 -14.11 -14.55
N PHE A 162 -3.19 -14.25 -13.23
CA PHE A 162 -2.10 -14.11 -12.26
C PHE A 162 -1.01 -15.16 -12.55
N GLU A 163 -0.03 -14.77 -13.33
CA GLU A 163 1.09 -15.62 -13.73
C GLU A 163 2.37 -15.20 -13.00
N PRO A 164 3.33 -16.09 -12.78
CA PRO A 164 4.61 -15.78 -12.11
C PRO A 164 5.33 -14.56 -12.71
N PHE A 165 5.14 -14.33 -14.01
CA PHE A 165 5.69 -13.17 -14.71
C PHE A 165 5.21 -11.84 -14.14
N ILE A 166 3.90 -11.70 -13.82
CA ILE A 166 3.34 -10.48 -13.26
C ILE A 166 3.88 -10.25 -11.85
N SER A 167 4.00 -11.32 -11.07
CA SER A 167 4.58 -11.27 -9.72
C SER A 167 6.01 -10.76 -9.73
N VAL A 168 6.86 -11.28 -10.63
CA VAL A 168 8.24 -10.81 -10.83
C VAL A 168 8.25 -9.35 -11.27
N PHE A 169 7.44 -8.98 -12.25
CA PHE A 169 7.38 -7.63 -12.78
C PHE A 169 6.90 -6.62 -11.73
N TYR A 170 5.92 -7.01 -10.91
CA TYR A 170 5.46 -6.21 -9.77
C TYR A 170 6.58 -5.96 -8.76
N ASN A 171 7.32 -7.00 -8.35
CA ASN A 171 8.45 -6.85 -7.43
C ASN A 171 9.55 -5.94 -8.00
N LEU A 172 9.88 -6.06 -9.28
CA LEU A 172 10.83 -5.17 -9.95
C LEU A 172 10.33 -3.73 -9.96
N THR A 173 9.04 -3.50 -10.16
CA THR A 173 8.42 -2.17 -10.10
C THR A 173 8.55 -1.57 -8.69
N VAL A 174 8.28 -2.35 -7.65
CA VAL A 174 8.46 -1.91 -6.25
C VAL A 174 9.92 -1.51 -5.99
N LEU A 175 10.89 -2.30 -6.45
CA LEU A 175 12.32 -1.99 -6.31
C LEU A 175 12.74 -0.70 -7.06
N ALA A 176 12.05 -0.37 -8.15
CA ALA A 176 12.34 0.81 -8.95
C ALA A 176 11.71 2.11 -8.39
N MET A 177 10.61 2.03 -7.63
CA MET A 177 9.86 3.20 -7.16
C MET A 177 10.65 4.20 -6.32
N PRO A 178 11.61 3.82 -5.45
CA PRO A 178 12.44 4.79 -4.74
C PRO A 178 13.21 5.75 -5.66
N PHE A 179 13.63 5.30 -6.83
CA PHE A 179 14.30 6.16 -7.81
C PHE A 179 13.35 7.22 -8.38
N PHE A 180 12.08 6.86 -8.60
CA PHE A 180 11.05 7.82 -9.00
C PHE A 180 10.82 8.88 -7.92
N VAL A 181 10.63 8.45 -6.66
CA VAL A 181 10.41 9.37 -5.54
C VAL A 181 11.61 10.29 -5.35
N LEU A 182 12.83 9.74 -5.40
CA LEU A 182 14.04 10.51 -5.28
C LEU A 182 14.19 11.54 -6.41
N ASP A 183 13.89 11.14 -7.65
CA ASP A 183 13.92 12.04 -8.79
C ASP A 183 12.97 13.24 -8.61
N MET A 184 11.75 12.97 -8.09
CA MET A 184 10.78 14.03 -7.79
C MET A 184 11.26 14.99 -6.69
N VAL A 185 11.85 14.45 -5.62
CA VAL A 185 12.38 15.26 -4.51
C VAL A 185 13.59 16.11 -4.93
N ARG A 186 14.46 15.55 -5.76
CA ARG A 186 15.70 16.22 -6.21
C ARG A 186 15.49 17.23 -7.33
N ARG A 187 14.48 17.02 -8.13
CA ARG A 187 14.18 17.88 -9.29
C ARG A 187 12.74 18.37 -9.25
N PRO A 188 12.39 19.24 -8.26
CA PRO A 188 11.02 19.75 -8.09
C PRO A 188 10.55 20.53 -9.33
N ASP A 189 11.47 21.07 -10.12
CA ASP A 189 11.18 21.82 -11.35
C ASP A 189 11.04 20.93 -12.60
N SER A 190 11.18 19.60 -12.46
CA SER A 190 10.95 18.67 -13.57
C SER A 190 9.49 18.72 -14.05
N GLN A 191 9.25 18.39 -15.32
CA GLN A 191 7.90 18.39 -15.89
C GLN A 191 6.95 17.48 -15.10
N VAL A 192 7.41 16.30 -14.68
CA VAL A 192 6.61 15.34 -13.92
C VAL A 192 6.32 15.88 -12.51
N ALA A 193 7.31 16.42 -11.80
CA ALA A 193 7.12 17.01 -10.48
C ALA A 193 6.13 18.19 -10.54
N ARG A 194 6.29 19.11 -11.49
CA ARG A 194 5.36 20.22 -11.71
C ARG A 194 3.96 19.75 -12.06
N PHE A 195 3.83 18.70 -12.88
CA PHE A 195 2.51 18.11 -13.19
C PHE A 195 1.84 17.53 -11.93
N LEU A 196 2.57 16.75 -11.13
CA LEU A 196 2.03 16.14 -9.90
C LEU A 196 1.77 17.16 -8.79
N SER A 197 2.48 18.29 -8.79
CA SER A 197 2.27 19.40 -7.83
C SER A 197 1.06 20.29 -8.15
N GLN A 198 0.36 20.04 -9.26
CA GLN A 198 -0.85 20.83 -9.58
C GLN A 198 -1.93 20.64 -8.52
N PRO A 199 -2.76 21.68 -8.26
CA PRO A 199 -3.78 21.66 -7.21
C PRO A 199 -4.73 20.47 -7.28
N ARG A 200 -5.07 20.00 -8.47
CA ARG A 200 -5.96 18.83 -8.68
C ARG A 200 -5.33 17.55 -8.13
N TRP A 201 -4.02 17.29 -8.39
CA TRP A 201 -3.36 16.09 -7.92
C TRP A 201 -3.07 16.14 -6.41
N THR A 202 -2.66 17.29 -5.92
CA THR A 202 -2.48 17.49 -4.47
C THR A 202 -3.80 17.40 -3.71
N TRP A 203 -4.91 17.77 -4.33
CA TRP A 203 -6.25 17.59 -3.77
C TRP A 203 -6.59 16.11 -3.58
N PHE A 204 -6.31 15.27 -4.61
CA PHE A 204 -6.48 13.81 -4.51
C PHE A 204 -5.49 13.20 -3.49
N GLY A 205 -4.23 13.58 -3.54
CA GLY A 205 -3.22 13.10 -2.60
C GLY A 205 -3.57 13.33 -1.14
N LYS A 206 -4.11 14.51 -0.80
CA LYS A 206 -4.56 14.80 0.56
C LYS A 206 -5.73 13.93 1.02
N ARG A 207 -6.54 13.40 0.12
CA ARG A 207 -7.72 12.58 0.41
C ARG A 207 -7.53 11.10 0.11
N SER A 208 -6.32 10.71 -0.31
CA SER A 208 -6.01 9.32 -0.71
C SER A 208 -6.29 8.31 0.40
N TYR A 209 -6.06 8.68 1.66
CA TYR A 209 -6.37 7.85 2.82
C TYR A 209 -7.87 7.56 2.93
N GLY A 210 -8.72 8.59 2.85
CA GLY A 210 -10.18 8.41 2.86
C GLY A 210 -10.65 7.62 1.64
N ILE A 211 -10.12 7.91 0.44
CA ILE A 211 -10.43 7.15 -0.78
C ILE A 211 -10.09 5.67 -0.58
N TYR A 212 -8.92 5.38 -0.02
CA TYR A 212 -8.47 4.01 0.24
C TYR A 212 -9.37 3.26 1.24
N ILE A 213 -9.77 3.89 2.34
CA ILE A 213 -10.64 3.25 3.33
C ILE A 213 -12.02 2.94 2.74
N TRP A 214 -12.60 3.88 2.00
CA TRP A 214 -14.00 3.78 1.60
C TRP A 214 -14.23 3.05 0.26
N HIS A 215 -13.22 2.86 -0.59
CA HIS A 215 -13.45 2.40 -1.97
C HIS A 215 -14.15 1.04 -2.08
N LEU A 216 -13.76 0.02 -1.32
CA LEU A 216 -14.42 -1.29 -1.37
C LEU A 216 -15.77 -1.29 -0.66
N LEU A 217 -15.89 -0.58 0.46
CA LEU A 217 -17.16 -0.42 1.17
C LEU A 217 -18.25 0.22 0.31
N VAL A 218 -17.84 1.12 -0.59
CA VAL A 218 -18.73 1.77 -1.55
C VAL A 218 -18.92 0.91 -2.80
N TYR A 219 -17.85 0.26 -3.28
CA TYR A 219 -17.87 -0.54 -4.50
C TYR A 219 -18.81 -1.74 -4.38
N PHE A 220 -18.72 -2.54 -3.32
CA PHE A 220 -19.49 -3.79 -3.20
C PHE A 220 -21.01 -3.59 -3.28
N PRO A 221 -21.65 -2.66 -2.56
CA PRO A 221 -23.09 -2.43 -2.68
C PRO A 221 -23.51 -1.93 -4.07
N ILE A 222 -22.71 -1.05 -4.68
CA ILE A 222 -22.97 -0.54 -6.02
C ILE A 222 -22.85 -1.67 -7.05
N GLN A 223 -21.81 -2.49 -6.97
CA GLN A 223 -21.63 -3.64 -7.85
C GLN A 223 -22.76 -4.66 -7.71
N ALA A 224 -23.21 -4.95 -6.49
CA ALA A 224 -24.35 -5.83 -6.25
C ALA A 224 -25.64 -5.29 -6.94
N PHE A 225 -25.95 -4.02 -6.75
CA PHE A 225 -27.09 -3.36 -7.42
C PHE A 225 -27.03 -3.48 -8.94
N PHE A 226 -25.86 -3.20 -9.55
CA PHE A 226 -25.73 -3.32 -11.00
C PHE A 226 -25.75 -4.76 -11.49
N ASN A 227 -25.27 -5.72 -10.70
CA ASN A 227 -25.40 -7.15 -11.05
C ASN A 227 -26.87 -7.58 -11.13
N ASP A 228 -27.72 -7.11 -10.22
CA ASP A 228 -29.15 -7.37 -10.25
C ASP A 228 -29.81 -6.69 -11.46
N VAL A 229 -29.49 -5.44 -11.72
CA VAL A 229 -30.03 -4.68 -12.88
C VAL A 229 -29.67 -5.34 -14.22
N PHE A 230 -28.45 -5.84 -14.36
CA PHE A 230 -28.00 -6.47 -15.61
C PHE A 230 -28.19 -8.00 -15.64
N ALA A 231 -29.02 -8.54 -14.75
CA ALA A 231 -29.39 -9.97 -14.70
C ALA A 231 -28.14 -10.90 -14.77
N GLY A 232 -27.09 -10.60 -14.02
CA GLY A 232 -25.87 -11.39 -13.92
C GLY A 232 -24.90 -11.24 -15.11
N ARG A 233 -25.10 -10.31 -16.03
CA ARG A 233 -24.11 -9.94 -17.06
C ARG A 233 -22.95 -9.16 -16.42
N THR A 234 -22.08 -9.87 -15.70
CA THR A 234 -21.06 -9.31 -14.82
C THR A 234 -20.18 -8.24 -15.47
N LYS A 235 -19.73 -8.45 -16.71
CA LYS A 235 -18.88 -7.46 -17.42
C LYS A 235 -19.61 -6.12 -17.65
N LEU A 236 -20.88 -6.15 -18.04
CA LEU A 236 -21.68 -4.94 -18.24
C LEU A 236 -21.99 -4.26 -16.90
N ALA A 237 -22.34 -5.06 -15.88
CA ALA A 237 -22.56 -4.56 -14.54
C ALA A 237 -21.33 -3.85 -13.98
N THR A 238 -20.15 -4.44 -14.12
CA THR A 238 -18.89 -3.84 -13.65
C THR A 238 -18.55 -2.55 -14.40
N LEU A 239 -18.71 -2.55 -15.74
CA LEU A 239 -18.46 -1.36 -16.54
C LEU A 239 -19.41 -0.20 -16.18
N ALA A 240 -20.68 -0.50 -15.92
CA ALA A 240 -21.66 0.48 -15.48
C ALA A 240 -21.42 0.93 -14.02
N ALA A 241 -21.13 0.00 -13.10
CA ALA A 241 -20.87 0.29 -11.69
C ALA A 241 -19.63 1.18 -11.46
N PHE A 242 -18.61 1.04 -12.30
CA PHE A 242 -17.32 1.69 -12.11
C PHE A 242 -17.40 3.21 -11.94
N PRO A 243 -18.01 4.01 -12.86
CA PRO A 243 -18.07 5.46 -12.70
C PRO A 243 -18.87 5.88 -11.47
N PHE A 244 -19.95 5.16 -11.13
CA PHE A 244 -20.75 5.45 -9.93
C PHE A 244 -19.96 5.15 -8.65
N SER A 245 -19.22 4.04 -8.62
CA SER A 245 -18.37 3.67 -7.49
C SER A 245 -17.27 4.70 -7.28
N VAL A 246 -16.62 5.16 -8.35
CA VAL A 246 -15.58 6.21 -8.28
C VAL A 246 -16.17 7.51 -7.74
N ALA A 247 -17.28 7.98 -8.31
CA ALA A 247 -17.93 9.22 -7.88
C ALA A 247 -18.40 9.16 -6.41
N ALA A 248 -19.05 8.06 -6.03
CA ALA A 248 -19.50 7.86 -4.66
C ALA A 248 -18.34 7.75 -3.66
N THR A 249 -17.26 7.02 -3.99
CA THR A 249 -16.05 6.93 -3.16
C THR A 249 -15.43 8.30 -2.94
N ILE A 250 -15.29 9.10 -3.99
CA ILE A 250 -14.77 10.48 -3.88
C ILE A 250 -15.69 11.31 -2.98
N GLY A 251 -17.00 11.22 -3.16
CA GLY A 251 -17.98 11.92 -2.32
C GLY A 251 -17.85 11.57 -0.84
N VAL A 252 -17.80 10.28 -0.51
CA VAL A 252 -17.62 9.79 0.86
C VAL A 252 -16.26 10.21 1.41
N ALA A 253 -15.19 10.12 0.63
CA ALA A 253 -13.85 10.56 1.05
C ALA A 253 -13.80 12.08 1.33
N VAL A 254 -14.50 12.90 0.58
CA VAL A 254 -14.63 14.35 0.86
C VAL A 254 -15.38 14.60 2.17
N LEU A 255 -16.44 13.86 2.43
CA LEU A 255 -17.17 13.94 3.71
C LEU A 255 -16.26 13.51 4.87
N SER A 256 -15.58 12.36 4.74
CA SER A 256 -14.60 11.87 5.71
C SER A 256 -13.49 12.90 5.98
N TRP A 257 -12.93 13.49 4.93
CA TRP A 257 -11.92 14.54 5.05
C TRP A 257 -12.39 15.75 5.87
N ASN A 258 -13.59 16.23 5.58
CA ASN A 258 -14.13 17.44 6.21
C ASN A 258 -14.56 17.20 7.66
N TYR A 259 -15.19 16.08 7.95
CA TYR A 259 -15.83 15.82 9.24
C TYR A 259 -14.99 14.95 10.20
N ILE A 260 -14.04 14.17 9.69
CA ILE A 260 -13.23 13.26 10.51
C ILE A 260 -11.75 13.69 10.48
N GLU A 261 -11.14 13.70 9.28
CA GLU A 261 -9.70 13.87 9.15
C GLU A 261 -9.23 15.29 9.48
N THR A 262 -9.89 16.30 8.93
CA THR A 262 -9.51 17.72 9.18
C THR A 262 -9.64 18.10 10.66
N PRO A 263 -10.72 17.76 11.40
CA PRO A 263 -10.78 18.00 12.84
C PRO A 263 -9.68 17.30 13.62
N ALA A 264 -9.41 16.03 13.32
CA ALA A 264 -8.34 15.26 13.96
C ALA A 264 -6.95 15.89 13.72
N LEU A 265 -6.66 16.32 12.49
CA LEU A 265 -5.41 17.01 12.14
C LEU A 265 -5.27 18.37 12.87
N ARG A 266 -6.36 19.12 13.05
CA ARG A 266 -6.36 20.39 13.84
C ARG A 266 -6.02 20.13 15.31
N ILE A 267 -6.55 19.07 15.90
CA ILE A 267 -6.23 18.65 17.27
C ILE A 267 -4.73 18.33 17.36
N LYS A 268 -4.21 17.49 16.46
CA LYS A 268 -2.78 17.15 16.42
C LYS A 268 -1.88 18.39 16.34
N GLN A 269 -2.21 19.37 15.49
CA GLN A 269 -1.43 20.60 15.34
C GLN A 269 -1.39 21.46 16.61
N ARG A 270 -2.44 21.46 17.43
CA ARG A 270 -2.46 22.18 18.72
C ARG A 270 -1.47 21.56 19.71
N TYR A 271 -1.37 20.24 19.77
CA TYR A 271 -0.42 19.55 20.66
C TYR A 271 1.03 19.68 20.17
N SER A 272 1.27 19.68 18.86
CA SER A 272 2.63 19.81 18.28
C SER A 272 3.22 21.24 18.38
N ARG A 273 2.40 22.28 18.63
CA ARG A 273 2.88 23.66 18.83
C ARG A 273 3.23 23.98 20.27
N ASN A 274 2.80 23.17 21.21
CA ASN A 274 3.00 23.39 22.66
C ASN A 274 4.08 22.47 23.25
N GLY A 275 4.76 21.65 22.46
CA GLY A 275 5.93 20.86 22.80
C GLY A 275 7.12 21.19 21.90
#